data_544c8a5c58b96f3e7051b61c44559a14
#
_entry.id   544c8a5c58b96f3e7051b61c44559a14
#
_cell.length_a   1.000
_cell.length_b   1.000
_cell.length_c   1.000
_cell.angle_alpha   90.00
_cell.angle_beta   90.00
_cell.angle_gamma   90.00
#
_symmetry.space_group_name_H-M   'P 1'
#
loop_
_entity.id
_entity.type
_entity.pdbx_description
1 polymer ?
#
loop_
_entity_poly.entity_id
_entity_poly.type
_entity_poly.pdbx_seq_one_letter_code
_entity_poly.pdbx_strand_id
1 'polypeptide(L)'
;DADAVQWEFEADAERFLTQAERLVSPYSWTRDDSVVLPPSFPYGGMENANLTTLTPSLVSGDRSSTDVLLHELCHSWSGNLVSCVDWASFWLNEGWTVYLERLLLQKVHGDGAEGAAHRGFSYIIGRKALRDSLVQFAENPRFQRLVPEFRPGEDPDDAFSSIPYEKGSNFLLYLERVVGGLDVFVPYLRAYFREFSGRSLGTAQWKAHLLAYFASSPEISARLAAVDFDDWLYGEGLELTVPME
;
A
#
# COMPACT_ATOMS: atom_id res chain seq x y z
N ASP A 1 13.17 19.89 -17.58
CA ASP A 1 14.62 19.79 -17.69
C ASP A 1 15.07 18.41 -17.19
N ALA A 2 15.79 17.65 -18.03
CA ALA A 2 16.21 16.27 -17.69
C ALA A 2 17.19 16.25 -16.50
N ASP A 3 18.08 17.24 -16.41
CA ASP A 3 19.06 17.31 -15.31
C ASP A 3 18.38 17.53 -13.97
N ALA A 4 17.30 18.33 -13.92
CA ALA A 4 16.52 18.54 -12.71
C ALA A 4 15.80 17.27 -12.27
N VAL A 5 15.21 16.52 -13.21
CA VAL A 5 14.55 15.23 -12.93
C VAL A 5 15.56 14.22 -12.42
N GLN A 6 16.71 14.09 -13.06
CA GLN A 6 17.76 13.20 -12.63
C GLN A 6 18.22 13.55 -11.20
N TRP A 7 18.51 14.81 -10.96
CA TRP A 7 18.95 15.28 -9.63
C TRP A 7 17.90 14.98 -8.54
N GLU A 8 16.62 15.15 -8.85
CA GLU A 8 15.54 14.93 -7.89
C GLU A 8 15.45 13.47 -7.43
N PHE A 9 15.58 12.50 -8.34
CA PHE A 9 15.26 11.10 -8.07
C PHE A 9 16.46 10.16 -7.92
N GLU A 10 17.62 10.45 -8.53
CA GLU A 10 18.74 9.51 -8.61
C GLU A 10 19.29 9.06 -7.27
N ALA A 11 19.33 9.95 -6.27
CA ALA A 11 19.90 9.64 -4.97
C ALA A 11 19.05 8.63 -4.16
N ASP A 12 17.75 8.60 -4.43
CA ASP A 12 16.81 7.76 -3.68
C ASP A 12 16.47 6.46 -4.42
N ALA A 13 16.45 6.45 -5.76
CA ALA A 13 16.05 5.31 -6.57
C ALA A 13 16.80 4.01 -6.22
N GLU A 14 18.14 4.02 -6.23
CA GLU A 14 18.97 2.86 -5.89
C GLU A 14 18.77 2.43 -4.42
N ARG A 15 18.67 3.40 -3.51
CA ARG A 15 18.48 3.15 -2.09
C ARG A 15 17.13 2.50 -1.83
N PHE A 16 16.07 2.98 -2.48
CA PHE A 16 14.71 2.42 -2.37
C PHE A 16 14.67 1.00 -2.90
N LEU A 17 15.20 0.75 -4.09
CA LEU A 17 15.26 -0.58 -4.69
C LEU A 17 16.00 -1.57 -3.79
N THR A 18 17.19 -1.19 -3.32
CA THR A 18 17.99 -2.04 -2.43
C THR A 18 17.25 -2.40 -1.13
N GLN A 19 16.54 -1.45 -0.51
CA GLN A 19 15.79 -1.72 0.70
C GLN A 19 14.53 -2.58 0.43
N ALA A 20 13.85 -2.36 -0.69
CA ALA A 20 12.70 -3.15 -1.10
C ALA A 20 13.07 -4.61 -1.37
N GLU A 21 14.18 -4.87 -2.08
CA GLU A 21 14.68 -6.22 -2.30
C GLU A 21 15.02 -6.95 -0.99
N ARG A 22 15.66 -6.24 -0.05
CA ARG A 22 15.97 -6.80 1.28
C ARG A 22 14.72 -7.11 2.10
N LEU A 23 13.68 -6.27 1.97
CA LEU A 23 12.44 -6.42 2.72
C LEU A 23 11.57 -7.54 2.17
N VAL A 24 11.36 -7.59 0.86
CA VAL A 24 10.38 -8.45 0.20
C VAL A 24 11.05 -9.62 -0.52
N SER A 25 11.64 -9.38 -1.68
CA SER A 25 12.31 -10.36 -2.54
C SER A 25 13.09 -9.64 -3.65
N PRO A 26 13.98 -10.32 -4.39
CA PRO A 26 14.63 -9.72 -5.56
C PRO A 26 13.63 -9.11 -6.54
N TYR A 27 14.00 -7.98 -7.14
CA TYR A 27 13.22 -7.29 -8.16
C TYR A 27 13.08 -8.17 -9.42
N SER A 28 11.86 -8.44 -9.85
CA SER A 28 11.56 -9.45 -10.88
C SER A 28 11.51 -8.89 -12.30
N TRP A 29 11.55 -7.57 -12.48
CA TRP A 29 11.26 -6.89 -13.74
C TRP A 29 12.50 -6.50 -14.55
N THR A 30 13.67 -6.97 -14.17
CA THR A 30 14.99 -6.78 -14.83
C THR A 30 15.49 -5.32 -14.85
N ARG A 31 14.64 -4.34 -15.13
CA ARG A 31 14.97 -2.93 -15.24
C ARG A 31 13.81 -2.08 -14.72
N ASP A 32 14.14 -0.99 -14.05
CA ASP A 32 13.20 0.02 -13.58
C ASP A 32 13.59 1.39 -14.15
N ASP A 33 12.78 1.92 -15.06
CA ASP A 33 12.93 3.26 -15.61
C ASP A 33 11.77 4.13 -15.15
N SER A 34 12.04 5.40 -14.96
CA SER A 34 11.00 6.40 -14.67
C SER A 34 10.98 7.48 -15.75
N VAL A 35 9.79 7.89 -16.17
CA VAL A 35 9.59 8.99 -17.09
C VAL A 35 8.66 10.03 -16.49
N VAL A 36 9.12 11.29 -16.47
CA VAL A 36 8.28 12.42 -16.05
C VAL A 36 7.46 12.90 -17.23
N LEU A 37 6.15 12.84 -17.08
CA LEU A 37 5.18 13.18 -18.12
C LEU A 37 4.85 14.69 -18.12
N PRO A 38 4.13 15.18 -19.16
CA PRO A 38 3.65 16.57 -19.18
C PRO A 38 2.73 16.90 -17.99
N PRO A 39 2.54 18.19 -17.65
CA PRO A 39 1.69 18.64 -16.52
C PRO A 39 0.22 18.21 -16.58
N SER A 40 -0.26 17.74 -17.73
CA SER A 40 -1.60 17.18 -17.89
C SER A 40 -1.76 15.75 -17.40
N PHE A 41 -0.66 15.10 -16.95
CA PHE A 41 -0.75 13.77 -16.35
C PHE A 41 -1.60 13.82 -15.07
N PRO A 42 -2.67 12.98 -14.97
CA PRO A 42 -3.72 13.18 -13.98
C PRO A 42 -3.41 12.60 -12.61
N TYR A 43 -2.32 11.82 -12.46
CA TYR A 43 -1.96 11.13 -11.22
C TYR A 43 -0.61 11.61 -10.67
N GLY A 44 -0.28 11.19 -9.45
CA GLY A 44 1.07 11.38 -8.89
C GLY A 44 2.10 10.53 -9.63
N GLY A 45 1.78 9.26 -9.81
CA GLY A 45 2.52 8.29 -10.59
C GLY A 45 1.61 7.24 -11.21
N MET A 46 2.23 6.32 -11.96
CA MET A 46 1.60 5.10 -12.44
C MET A 46 2.67 4.02 -12.58
N GLU A 47 2.37 2.87 -12.04
CA GLU A 47 3.25 1.71 -11.88
C GLU A 47 3.42 0.85 -13.14
N ASN A 48 3.43 1.40 -14.33
CA ASN A 48 3.66 0.59 -15.54
C ASN A 48 4.95 -0.23 -15.37
N ALA A 49 4.84 -1.55 -15.41
CA ALA A 49 5.99 -2.41 -15.16
C ALA A 49 7.19 -2.06 -16.05
N ASN A 50 8.38 -1.94 -15.47
CA ASN A 50 9.63 -1.46 -16.07
C ASN A 50 9.67 0.04 -16.41
N LEU A 51 8.54 0.75 -16.45
CA LEU A 51 8.47 2.13 -16.93
C LEU A 51 7.45 2.93 -16.12
N THR A 52 7.82 3.30 -14.91
CA THR A 52 7.03 4.17 -14.03
C THR A 52 6.81 5.53 -14.67
N THR A 53 5.59 6.03 -14.67
CA THR A 53 5.28 7.39 -15.10
C THR A 53 5.04 8.29 -13.90
N LEU A 54 5.55 9.52 -13.93
CA LEU A 54 5.52 10.46 -12.80
C LEU A 54 5.01 11.84 -13.26
N THR A 55 4.28 12.52 -12.37
CA THR A 55 3.91 13.93 -12.59
C THR A 55 5.13 14.84 -12.42
N PRO A 56 5.27 15.90 -13.24
CA PRO A 56 6.36 16.86 -13.07
C PRO A 56 6.25 17.68 -11.78
N SER A 57 5.10 17.68 -11.09
CA SER A 57 4.93 18.37 -9.82
C SER A 57 5.76 17.78 -8.68
N LEU A 58 6.30 16.57 -8.85
CA LEU A 58 7.21 15.94 -7.90
C LEU A 58 8.63 16.52 -7.94
N VAL A 59 8.98 17.22 -9.03
CA VAL A 59 10.29 17.86 -9.17
C VAL A 59 10.28 19.18 -8.40
N SER A 60 10.39 19.08 -7.08
CA SER A 60 10.33 20.21 -6.14
C SER A 60 11.65 20.96 -5.98
N GLY A 61 12.77 20.31 -6.34
CA GLY A 61 14.12 20.86 -6.21
C GLY A 61 14.75 20.65 -4.83
N ASP A 62 14.13 19.82 -3.97
CA ASP A 62 14.60 19.50 -2.63
C ASP A 62 14.42 18.03 -2.24
N ARG A 63 13.95 17.19 -3.18
CA ARG A 63 13.67 15.75 -3.00
C ARG A 63 12.58 15.45 -1.96
N SER A 64 11.73 16.41 -1.64
CA SER A 64 10.69 16.25 -0.61
C SER A 64 9.51 15.36 -1.06
N SER A 65 9.41 15.05 -2.36
CA SER A 65 8.31 14.29 -2.95
C SER A 65 8.76 12.94 -3.55
N THR A 66 9.93 12.43 -3.15
CA THR A 66 10.47 11.15 -3.67
C THR A 66 9.74 9.92 -3.10
N ASP A 67 8.91 10.09 -2.10
CA ASP A 67 8.00 9.07 -1.57
C ASP A 67 7.04 8.52 -2.64
N VAL A 68 6.62 9.33 -3.61
CA VAL A 68 5.81 8.86 -4.75
C VAL A 68 6.62 7.90 -5.63
N LEU A 69 7.90 8.18 -5.90
CA LEU A 69 8.76 7.23 -6.60
C LEU A 69 8.85 5.90 -5.85
N LEU A 70 8.97 5.95 -4.51
CA LEU A 70 8.98 4.74 -3.67
C LEU A 70 7.64 4.00 -3.74
N HIS A 71 6.52 4.70 -3.76
CA HIS A 71 5.18 4.13 -3.92
C HIS A 71 5.10 3.32 -5.21
N GLU A 72 5.45 3.94 -6.35
CA GLU A 72 5.42 3.28 -7.65
C GLU A 72 6.40 2.10 -7.73
N LEU A 73 7.56 2.21 -7.09
CA LEU A 73 8.50 1.10 -6.99
C LEU A 73 7.91 -0.08 -6.19
N CYS A 74 7.19 0.18 -5.10
CA CYS A 74 6.53 -0.86 -4.29
C CYS A 74 5.51 -1.66 -5.10
N HIS A 75 4.86 -1.03 -6.06
CA HIS A 75 3.96 -1.70 -6.99
C HIS A 75 4.63 -2.81 -7.82
N SER A 76 5.94 -2.80 -7.95
CA SER A 76 6.68 -3.91 -8.58
C SER A 76 6.44 -5.26 -7.90
N TRP A 77 6.04 -5.26 -6.63
CA TRP A 77 5.57 -6.44 -5.90
C TRP A 77 4.06 -6.43 -5.71
N SER A 78 3.50 -5.32 -5.19
CA SER A 78 2.07 -5.18 -4.87
C SER A 78 1.33 -4.46 -6.00
N GLY A 79 0.55 -5.19 -6.77
CA GLY A 79 -0.16 -4.69 -7.95
C GLY A 79 0.34 -5.30 -9.25
N ASN A 80 1.66 -5.34 -9.49
CA ASN A 80 2.25 -5.87 -10.71
C ASN A 80 2.60 -7.35 -10.61
N LEU A 81 3.39 -7.75 -9.61
CA LEU A 81 3.75 -9.15 -9.42
C LEU A 81 2.61 -9.96 -8.81
N VAL A 82 1.93 -9.38 -7.86
CA VAL A 82 0.73 -9.92 -7.20
C VAL A 82 -0.39 -8.91 -7.40
N SER A 83 -1.37 -9.24 -8.23
CA SER A 83 -2.44 -8.33 -8.65
C SER A 83 -3.77 -8.64 -7.98
N CYS A 84 -4.65 -7.67 -7.84
CA CYS A 84 -6.04 -7.93 -7.49
C CYS A 84 -6.78 -8.59 -8.68
N VAL A 85 -7.76 -9.47 -8.39
CA VAL A 85 -8.54 -10.18 -9.41
C VAL A 85 -9.66 -9.32 -9.99
N ASP A 86 -10.11 -8.33 -9.22
CA ASP A 86 -11.19 -7.39 -9.55
C ASP A 86 -11.00 -6.06 -8.82
N TRP A 87 -11.72 -5.03 -9.25
CA TRP A 87 -11.63 -3.70 -8.66
C TRP A 87 -12.21 -3.61 -7.24
N ALA A 88 -13.06 -4.54 -6.82
CA ALA A 88 -13.51 -4.62 -5.44
C ALA A 88 -12.37 -5.03 -4.48
N SER A 89 -11.35 -5.71 -5.00
CA SER A 89 -10.15 -6.13 -4.27
C SER A 89 -8.95 -5.17 -4.47
N PHE A 90 -9.18 -3.96 -5.02
CA PHE A 90 -8.14 -2.98 -5.36
C PHE A 90 -7.26 -2.56 -4.16
N TRP A 91 -7.80 -2.62 -2.95
CA TRP A 91 -7.04 -2.39 -1.74
C TRP A 91 -5.84 -3.34 -1.56
N LEU A 92 -5.88 -4.53 -2.20
CA LEU A 92 -4.74 -5.46 -2.19
C LEU A 92 -3.56 -4.89 -3.00
N ASN A 93 -3.82 -4.12 -4.06
CA ASN A 93 -2.77 -3.38 -4.74
C ASN A 93 -2.31 -2.19 -3.88
N GLU A 94 -3.21 -1.28 -3.55
CA GLU A 94 -2.86 0.02 -2.97
C GLU A 94 -2.54 -0.04 -1.47
N GLY A 95 -3.31 -0.80 -0.71
CA GLY A 95 -3.10 -0.92 0.74
C GLY A 95 -1.76 -1.57 1.07
N TRP A 96 -1.38 -2.64 0.36
CA TRP A 96 -0.07 -3.24 0.49
C TRP A 96 1.04 -2.30 0.03
N THR A 97 0.82 -1.57 -1.07
CA THR A 97 1.82 -0.63 -1.59
C THR A 97 2.10 0.51 -0.60
N VAL A 98 1.07 1.14 -0.05
CA VAL A 98 1.24 2.17 0.99
C VAL A 98 1.86 1.58 2.27
N TYR A 99 1.50 0.37 2.65
CA TYR A 99 2.11 -0.31 3.79
C TYR A 99 3.62 -0.55 3.56
N LEU A 100 4.00 -1.04 2.38
CA LEU A 100 5.41 -1.26 1.99
C LEU A 100 6.17 0.06 1.93
N GLU A 101 5.64 1.07 1.26
CA GLU A 101 6.20 2.43 1.17
C GLU A 101 6.55 2.96 2.56
N ARG A 102 5.60 2.97 3.49
CA ARG A 102 5.78 3.48 4.85
C ARG A 102 6.78 2.65 5.66
N LEU A 103 6.81 1.34 5.48
CA LEU A 103 7.80 0.48 6.13
C LEU A 103 9.20 0.70 5.55
N LEU A 104 9.32 0.90 4.25
CA LEU A 104 10.59 1.19 3.58
C LEU A 104 11.11 2.58 3.94
N LEU A 105 10.26 3.60 4.05
CA LEU A 105 10.65 4.90 4.57
C LEU A 105 11.22 4.79 5.99
N GLN A 106 10.61 3.97 6.86
CA GLN A 106 11.20 3.67 8.17
C GLN A 106 12.61 3.11 8.03
N LYS A 107 12.82 2.12 7.14
CA LYS A 107 14.14 1.49 6.92
C LYS A 107 15.18 2.46 6.36
N VAL A 108 14.76 3.36 5.49
CA VAL A 108 15.60 4.39 4.89
C VAL A 108 16.07 5.42 5.93
N HIS A 109 15.20 5.79 6.88
CA HIS A 109 15.52 6.69 7.99
C HIS A 109 16.15 5.96 9.20
N GLY A 110 16.30 4.64 9.13
CA GLY A 110 16.93 3.80 10.16
C GLY A 110 15.94 3.02 11.02
N ASP A 111 16.39 1.90 11.56
CA ASP A 111 15.55 0.98 12.36
C ASP A 111 15.25 1.49 13.79
N GLY A 112 15.75 2.68 14.17
CA GLY A 112 15.55 3.28 15.49
C GLY A 112 14.28 4.13 15.60
N ALA A 113 14.26 4.95 16.67
CA ALA A 113 13.14 5.83 16.98
C ALA A 113 12.83 6.85 15.86
N GLU A 114 13.84 7.34 15.14
CA GLU A 114 13.68 8.28 14.04
C GLU A 114 12.88 7.65 12.90
N GLY A 115 13.28 6.48 12.40
CA GLY A 115 12.55 5.77 11.34
C GLY A 115 11.14 5.42 11.77
N ALA A 116 10.94 4.97 13.02
CA ALA A 116 9.61 4.70 13.55
C ALA A 116 8.73 5.96 13.59
N ALA A 117 9.31 7.12 13.94
CA ALA A 117 8.60 8.40 13.94
C ALA A 117 8.20 8.82 12.51
N HIS A 118 9.09 8.67 11.52
CA HIS A 118 8.76 8.92 10.11
C HIS A 118 7.58 8.07 9.65
N ARG A 119 7.61 6.76 9.92
CA ARG A 119 6.50 5.86 9.61
C ARG A 119 5.21 6.29 10.28
N GLY A 120 5.25 6.58 11.58
CA GLY A 120 4.08 7.04 12.35
C GLY A 120 3.51 8.35 11.82
N PHE A 121 4.37 9.32 11.50
CA PHE A 121 3.96 10.61 10.96
C PHE A 121 3.26 10.47 9.60
N SER A 122 3.73 9.59 8.73
CA SER A 122 3.09 9.30 7.45
C SER A 122 1.65 8.76 7.64
N TYR A 123 1.40 7.89 8.64
CA TYR A 123 0.05 7.45 8.97
C TYR A 123 -0.84 8.59 9.49
N ILE A 124 -0.28 9.53 10.26
CA ILE A 124 -1.02 10.71 10.74
C ILE A 124 -1.46 11.60 9.57
N ILE A 125 -0.57 11.83 8.59
CA ILE A 125 -0.91 12.58 7.37
C ILE A 125 -2.01 11.86 6.59
N GLY A 126 -1.87 10.54 6.37
CA GLY A 126 -2.83 9.72 5.63
C GLY A 126 -4.22 9.69 6.29
N ARG A 127 -4.31 9.84 7.61
CA ARG A 127 -5.61 9.91 8.33
C ARG A 127 -6.51 11.03 7.80
N LYS A 128 -5.93 12.19 7.45
CA LYS A 128 -6.72 13.28 6.87
C LYS A 128 -7.28 12.88 5.50
N ALA A 129 -6.47 12.30 4.63
CA ALA A 129 -6.91 11.86 3.30
C ALA A 129 -8.01 10.79 3.39
N LEU A 130 -7.87 9.83 4.33
CA LEU A 130 -8.90 8.84 4.61
C LEU A 130 -10.22 9.49 5.03
N ARG A 131 -10.16 10.41 6.00
CA ARG A 131 -11.37 11.10 6.50
C ARG A 131 -12.06 11.90 5.40
N ASP A 132 -11.31 12.66 4.61
CA ASP A 132 -11.85 13.42 3.50
C ASP A 132 -12.58 12.51 2.49
N SER A 133 -12.02 11.35 2.17
CA SER A 133 -12.65 10.36 1.28
C SER A 133 -13.89 9.70 1.91
N LEU A 134 -13.87 9.39 3.20
CA LEU A 134 -15.05 8.85 3.89
C LEU A 134 -16.20 9.87 3.91
N VAL A 135 -15.90 11.15 4.12
CA VAL A 135 -16.90 12.24 4.03
C VAL A 135 -17.42 12.40 2.61
N GLN A 136 -16.56 12.31 1.59
CA GLN A 136 -16.96 12.37 0.18
C GLN A 136 -18.04 11.34 -0.15
N PHE A 137 -17.94 10.12 0.42
CA PHE A 137 -18.89 9.04 0.19
C PHE A 137 -19.97 8.89 1.25
N ALA A 138 -20.23 9.92 2.08
CA ALA A 138 -21.27 9.84 3.11
C ALA A 138 -22.67 9.53 2.54
N GLU A 139 -23.00 10.05 1.35
CA GLU A 139 -24.27 9.77 0.65
C GLU A 139 -24.27 8.44 -0.16
N ASN A 140 -23.11 7.78 -0.26
CA ASN A 140 -22.95 6.49 -0.94
C ASN A 140 -22.04 5.55 -0.13
N PRO A 141 -22.47 5.13 1.07
CA PRO A 141 -21.60 4.50 2.08
C PRO A 141 -20.98 3.16 1.63
N ARG A 142 -21.55 2.49 0.62
CA ARG A 142 -20.91 1.28 0.07
C ARG A 142 -19.53 1.54 -0.53
N PHE A 143 -19.21 2.79 -0.91
CA PHE A 143 -17.87 3.20 -1.38
C PHE A 143 -16.94 3.63 -0.22
N GLN A 144 -17.43 3.68 1.03
CA GLN A 144 -16.59 3.80 2.22
C GLN A 144 -15.96 2.46 2.64
N ARG A 145 -16.46 1.34 2.11
CA ARG A 145 -15.95 0.00 2.38
C ARG A 145 -14.57 -0.19 1.77
N LEU A 146 -13.72 -0.94 2.44
CA LEU A 146 -12.43 -1.36 1.88
C LEU A 146 -12.63 -2.28 0.66
N VAL A 147 -13.68 -3.11 0.71
CA VAL A 147 -14.16 -3.92 -0.40
C VAL A 147 -15.52 -3.36 -0.83
N PRO A 148 -15.55 -2.43 -1.79
CA PRO A 148 -16.80 -1.82 -2.27
C PRO A 148 -17.64 -2.83 -3.03
N GLU A 149 -18.94 -2.58 -3.07
CA GLU A 149 -19.89 -3.33 -3.88
C GLU A 149 -20.21 -2.53 -5.15
N PHE A 150 -19.90 -3.12 -6.32
CA PHE A 150 -20.26 -2.55 -7.62
C PHE A 150 -21.50 -3.23 -8.16
N ARG A 151 -22.43 -2.43 -8.70
CA ARG A 151 -23.61 -2.92 -9.42
C ARG A 151 -23.26 -3.13 -10.90
N PRO A 152 -23.98 -4.01 -11.60
CA PRO A 152 -23.79 -4.19 -13.04
C PRO A 152 -23.89 -2.87 -13.80
N GLY A 153 -22.84 -2.53 -14.57
CA GLY A 153 -22.78 -1.31 -15.38
C GLY A 153 -22.28 -0.06 -14.65
N GLU A 154 -21.93 -0.13 -13.37
CA GLU A 154 -21.25 0.97 -12.68
C GLU A 154 -19.78 1.07 -13.09
N ASP A 155 -19.31 2.29 -13.21
CA ASP A 155 -17.91 2.57 -13.45
C ASP A 155 -17.11 2.41 -12.14
N PRO A 156 -16.09 1.54 -12.08
CA PRO A 156 -15.24 1.42 -10.89
C PRO A 156 -14.55 2.73 -10.49
N ASP A 157 -14.31 3.63 -11.45
CA ASP A 157 -13.70 4.94 -11.17
C ASP A 157 -14.57 5.83 -10.27
N ASP A 158 -15.90 5.59 -10.23
CA ASP A 158 -16.81 6.29 -9.33
C ASP A 158 -16.48 6.05 -7.84
N ALA A 159 -15.82 4.95 -7.52
CA ALA A 159 -15.36 4.59 -6.17
C ALA A 159 -13.90 4.99 -5.89
N PHE A 160 -13.20 5.64 -6.85
CA PHE A 160 -11.81 6.02 -6.68
C PHE A 160 -11.64 7.05 -5.55
N SER A 161 -10.77 6.74 -4.60
CA SER A 161 -10.53 7.57 -3.42
C SER A 161 -9.27 7.13 -2.67
N SER A 162 -8.94 7.79 -1.56
CA SER A 162 -7.85 7.37 -0.67
C SER A 162 -8.19 6.17 0.22
N ILE A 163 -9.41 5.65 0.19
CA ILE A 163 -9.85 4.55 1.08
C ILE A 163 -9.04 3.27 0.87
N PRO A 164 -8.88 2.71 -0.34
CA PRO A 164 -8.08 1.50 -0.54
C PRO A 164 -6.63 1.66 -0.08
N TYR A 165 -6.06 2.85 -0.22
CA TYR A 165 -4.71 3.22 0.20
C TYR A 165 -4.61 3.30 1.73
N GLU A 166 -5.39 4.17 2.33
CA GLU A 166 -5.25 4.54 3.73
C GLU A 166 -5.93 3.54 4.68
N LYS A 167 -7.17 3.15 4.42
CA LYS A 167 -7.85 2.12 5.21
C LYS A 167 -7.14 0.77 5.05
N GLY A 168 -6.71 0.45 3.82
CA GLY A 168 -5.97 -0.78 3.52
C GLY A 168 -4.63 -0.86 4.28
N SER A 169 -3.80 0.17 4.20
CA SER A 169 -2.53 0.20 4.91
C SER A 169 -2.68 0.21 6.43
N ASN A 170 -3.70 0.90 6.97
CA ASN A 170 -4.03 0.86 8.39
C ASN A 170 -4.48 -0.54 8.83
N PHE A 171 -5.25 -1.25 8.01
CA PHE A 171 -5.64 -2.62 8.30
C PHE A 171 -4.43 -3.56 8.36
N LEU A 172 -3.49 -3.43 7.43
CA LEU A 172 -2.25 -4.21 7.47
C LEU A 172 -1.37 -3.87 8.69
N LEU A 173 -1.27 -2.59 9.06
CA LEU A 173 -0.58 -2.16 10.29
C LEU A 173 -1.27 -2.72 11.54
N TYR A 174 -2.61 -2.73 11.58
CA TYR A 174 -3.35 -3.34 12.66
C TYR A 174 -3.05 -4.85 12.78
N LEU A 175 -3.05 -5.56 11.65
CA LEU A 175 -2.71 -6.99 11.62
C LEU A 175 -1.26 -7.25 12.06
N GLU A 176 -0.31 -6.41 11.64
CA GLU A 176 1.08 -6.44 12.12
C GLU A 176 1.13 -6.40 13.67
N ARG A 177 0.38 -5.48 14.28
CA ARG A 177 0.29 -5.37 15.75
C ARG A 177 -0.38 -6.59 16.39
N VAL A 178 -1.46 -7.08 15.79
CA VAL A 178 -2.21 -8.27 16.28
C VAL A 178 -1.33 -9.51 16.31
N VAL A 179 -0.52 -9.75 15.27
CA VAL A 179 0.32 -10.96 15.22
C VAL A 179 1.58 -10.84 16.08
N GLY A 180 1.97 -9.65 16.52
CA GLY A 180 3.10 -9.43 17.43
C GLY A 180 4.24 -8.61 16.86
N GLY A 181 3.99 -7.82 15.78
CA GLY A 181 4.92 -6.85 15.25
C GLY A 181 5.71 -7.34 14.02
N LEU A 182 6.66 -6.51 13.60
CA LEU A 182 7.40 -6.68 12.33
C LEU A 182 8.15 -8.02 12.24
N ASP A 183 8.75 -8.49 13.32
CA ASP A 183 9.53 -9.75 13.32
C ASP A 183 8.66 -10.96 12.95
N VAL A 184 7.35 -10.88 13.20
CA VAL A 184 6.36 -11.91 12.87
C VAL A 184 5.68 -11.62 11.54
N PHE A 185 5.39 -10.35 11.25
CA PHE A 185 4.63 -9.97 10.06
C PHE A 185 5.46 -9.96 8.77
N VAL A 186 6.76 -9.59 8.83
CA VAL A 186 7.63 -9.60 7.64
C VAL A 186 7.82 -11.00 7.04
N PRO A 187 8.03 -12.08 7.81
CA PRO A 187 8.01 -13.45 7.27
C PRO A 187 6.69 -13.81 6.56
N TYR A 188 5.53 -13.39 7.09
CA TYR A 188 4.23 -13.56 6.43
C TYR A 188 4.16 -12.77 5.11
N LEU A 189 4.55 -11.50 5.13
CA LEU A 189 4.60 -10.63 3.94
C LEU A 189 5.41 -11.30 2.81
N ARG A 190 6.60 -11.81 3.12
CA ARG A 190 7.44 -12.54 2.16
C ARG A 190 6.77 -13.82 1.64
N ALA A 191 6.07 -14.54 2.51
CA ALA A 191 5.34 -15.74 2.13
C ALA A 191 4.19 -15.39 1.18
N TYR A 192 3.46 -14.31 1.44
CA TYR A 192 2.37 -13.79 0.60
C TYR A 192 2.86 -13.46 -0.82
N PHE A 193 3.88 -12.61 -0.96
CA PHE A 193 4.40 -12.24 -2.27
C PHE A 193 5.03 -13.42 -3.02
N ARG A 194 5.63 -14.37 -2.33
CA ARG A 194 6.17 -15.60 -2.94
C ARG A 194 5.05 -16.51 -3.44
N GLU A 195 4.02 -16.75 -2.64
CA GLU A 195 2.93 -17.67 -2.96
C GLU A 195 2.10 -17.19 -4.15
N PHE A 196 1.83 -15.88 -4.20
CA PHE A 196 1.01 -15.29 -5.25
C PHE A 196 1.80 -14.64 -6.39
N SER A 197 3.12 -14.82 -6.43
CA SER A 197 3.97 -14.29 -7.52
C SER A 197 3.45 -14.69 -8.90
N GLY A 198 3.21 -13.69 -9.77
CA GLY A 198 2.66 -13.87 -11.12
C GLY A 198 1.18 -14.28 -11.15
N ARG A 199 0.45 -14.05 -10.06
CA ARG A 199 -0.97 -14.44 -9.92
C ARG A 199 -1.84 -13.28 -9.49
N SER A 200 -3.14 -13.41 -9.76
CA SER A 200 -4.17 -12.51 -9.24
C SER A 200 -4.98 -13.21 -8.16
N LEU A 201 -5.39 -12.45 -7.13
CA LEU A 201 -6.22 -12.96 -6.05
C LEU A 201 -7.24 -11.94 -5.58
N GLY A 202 -8.31 -12.41 -4.96
CA GLY A 202 -9.32 -11.58 -4.30
C GLY A 202 -9.13 -11.55 -2.79
N THR A 203 -9.89 -10.66 -2.14
CA THR A 203 -9.83 -10.45 -0.68
C THR A 203 -10.08 -11.73 0.12
N ALA A 204 -11.01 -12.59 -0.31
CA ALA A 204 -11.28 -13.86 0.38
C ALA A 204 -10.09 -14.83 0.36
N GLN A 205 -9.38 -14.90 -0.77
CA GLN A 205 -8.18 -15.73 -0.90
C GLN A 205 -7.03 -15.18 -0.06
N TRP A 206 -6.84 -13.85 -0.04
CA TRP A 206 -5.89 -13.20 0.85
C TRP A 206 -6.16 -13.51 2.32
N LYS A 207 -7.41 -13.36 2.78
CA LYS A 207 -7.82 -13.68 4.16
C LYS A 207 -7.55 -15.14 4.50
N ALA A 208 -7.91 -16.07 3.61
CA ALA A 208 -7.65 -17.48 3.80
C ALA A 208 -6.16 -17.81 3.92
N HIS A 209 -5.32 -17.18 3.08
CA HIS A 209 -3.87 -17.33 3.14
C HIS A 209 -3.29 -16.81 4.47
N LEU A 210 -3.71 -15.62 4.93
CA LEU A 210 -3.29 -15.07 6.22
C LEU A 210 -3.59 -16.04 7.38
N LEU A 211 -4.83 -16.51 7.45
CA LEU A 211 -5.25 -17.42 8.52
C LEU A 211 -4.53 -18.78 8.44
N ALA A 212 -4.34 -19.31 7.24
CA ALA A 212 -3.62 -20.57 7.03
C ALA A 212 -2.13 -20.46 7.40
N TYR A 213 -1.49 -19.34 7.08
CA TYR A 213 -0.09 -19.12 7.43
C TYR A 213 0.17 -19.19 8.93
N PHE A 214 -0.71 -18.60 9.73
CA PHE A 214 -0.57 -18.57 11.19
C PHE A 214 -1.28 -19.74 11.90
N ALA A 215 -1.89 -20.69 11.20
CA ALA A 215 -2.65 -21.81 11.80
C ALA A 215 -1.82 -22.69 12.74
N SER A 216 -0.51 -22.78 12.51
CA SER A 216 0.39 -23.55 13.37
C SER A 216 0.74 -22.86 14.71
N SER A 217 0.38 -21.58 14.89
CA SER A 217 0.58 -20.82 16.14
C SER A 217 -0.76 -20.59 16.84
N PRO A 218 -1.10 -21.38 17.88
CA PRO A 218 -2.40 -21.24 18.58
C PRO A 218 -2.63 -19.84 19.17
N GLU A 219 -1.58 -19.20 19.67
CA GLU A 219 -1.66 -17.85 20.23
C GLU A 219 -2.00 -16.80 19.17
N ILE A 220 -1.30 -16.82 18.02
CA ILE A 220 -1.57 -15.86 16.93
C ILE A 220 -2.93 -16.16 16.30
N SER A 221 -3.28 -17.44 16.10
CA SER A 221 -4.60 -17.86 15.60
C SER A 221 -5.74 -17.35 16.48
N ALA A 222 -5.60 -17.41 17.81
CA ALA A 222 -6.60 -16.89 18.75
C ALA A 222 -6.74 -15.37 18.64
N ARG A 223 -5.62 -14.61 18.48
CA ARG A 223 -5.66 -13.15 18.26
C ARG A 223 -6.31 -12.81 16.92
N LEU A 224 -5.97 -13.52 15.84
CA LEU A 224 -6.58 -13.31 14.51
C LEU A 224 -8.06 -13.67 14.50
N ALA A 225 -8.50 -14.68 15.27
CA ALA A 225 -9.92 -15.03 15.42
C ALA A 225 -10.73 -13.92 16.12
N ALA A 226 -10.09 -13.05 16.90
CA ALA A 226 -10.73 -11.92 17.56
C ALA A 226 -10.79 -10.65 16.69
N VAL A 227 -10.17 -10.67 15.50
CA VAL A 227 -10.23 -9.55 14.54
C VAL A 227 -11.60 -9.51 13.90
N ASP A 228 -12.25 -8.36 13.94
CA ASP A 228 -13.46 -8.09 13.16
C ASP A 228 -13.11 -7.78 11.71
N PHE A 229 -12.87 -8.84 10.92
CA PHE A 229 -12.57 -8.71 9.50
C PHE A 229 -13.75 -8.11 8.73
N ASP A 230 -14.98 -8.37 9.14
CA ASP A 230 -16.16 -7.91 8.40
C ASP A 230 -16.28 -6.38 8.54
N ASP A 231 -16.01 -5.85 9.72
CA ASP A 231 -16.01 -4.41 9.91
C ASP A 231 -14.83 -3.72 9.20
N TRP A 232 -13.62 -4.28 9.22
CA TRP A 232 -12.50 -3.75 8.45
C TRP A 232 -12.77 -3.73 6.94
N LEU A 233 -13.34 -4.81 6.40
CA LEU A 233 -13.51 -5.01 4.96
C LEU A 233 -14.79 -4.35 4.42
N TYR A 234 -15.88 -4.40 5.19
CA TYR A 234 -17.22 -4.00 4.72
C TYR A 234 -17.86 -2.92 5.60
N GLY A 235 -17.23 -2.52 6.69
CA GLY A 235 -17.71 -1.47 7.57
C GLY A 235 -17.75 -0.11 6.87
N GLU A 236 -18.81 0.64 7.16
CA GLU A 236 -19.12 1.98 6.67
C GLU A 236 -18.99 2.99 7.81
N GLY A 237 -18.89 4.27 7.49
CA GLY A 237 -18.81 5.34 8.48
C GLY A 237 -17.55 6.18 8.37
N LEU A 238 -17.42 7.17 9.25
CA LEU A 238 -16.40 8.23 9.16
C LEU A 238 -15.14 7.92 9.99
N GLU A 239 -15.13 6.84 10.75
CA GLU A 239 -14.01 6.49 11.64
C GLU A 239 -13.60 5.03 11.41
N LEU A 240 -12.33 4.74 11.65
CA LEU A 240 -11.88 3.35 11.73
C LEU A 240 -12.41 2.71 13.02
N THR A 241 -12.80 1.45 12.96
CA THR A 241 -13.28 0.66 14.10
C THR A 241 -12.26 0.57 15.23
N VAL A 242 -10.98 0.52 14.87
CA VAL A 242 -9.87 0.50 15.82
C VAL A 242 -9.10 1.80 15.70
N PRO A 243 -8.97 2.58 16.78
CA PRO A 243 -8.07 3.74 16.78
C PRO A 243 -6.64 3.31 16.47
N MET A 244 -6.03 3.90 15.46
CA MET A 244 -4.67 3.57 14.99
C MET A 244 -3.63 4.60 15.46
N GLU A 245 -3.87 5.24 16.61
CA GLU A 245 -2.99 6.21 17.26
C GLU A 245 -1.75 5.58 17.92
#